data_4fb604e7b395e9606824d7b6fe9571de
#
_entry.id   4fb604e7b395e9606824d7b6fe9571de
#
_cell.length_a   1.000
_cell.length_b   1.000
_cell.length_c   1.000
_cell.angle_alpha   90.00
_cell.angle_beta   90.00
_cell.angle_gamma   90.00
#
_symmetry.space_group_name_H-M   'P 1'
#
loop_
_entity.id
_entity.type
_entity.pdbx_description
1 polymer ?
#
loop_
_entity_poly.entity_id
_entity_poly.type
_entity_poly.pdbx_seq_one_letter_code
_entity_poly.pdbx_strand_id
1 'polypeptide(L)'
;VTKGTSGEWRFWYDLNKGTLLAAALFVVMFVIYVSNHPAGFTPNVVQTASNKAILLAFVAMAQCLVVITAGIDLSAGMVLVLCNCLASWLVVGTPMQTAFGIVAVLVAGLACGTLNGLIIIFGRLQPIVTTIATSGIFFGLALLLRPTPGGSVNEALADVFTSKLFGIFPTSLVVLAATILLVWVPFSRSVYGRAAYAAGSAENAAYMSGMPLKRAKLTAYALAGLLSAMGGLYLTFYSYTGEAAFASGNAYTLYSIAAVVLGGVSLAGGKGSAVGAVFGALAFRTIGDLLFVFDLDPLWQPLFQGIVLMLAIGVGSIGLARVRNRLEWFQ
;
A
#
# COMPACT_ATOMS: atom_id res chain seq x y z
N VAL A 1 -34.26 -23.86 10.22
CA VAL A 1 -33.72 -24.24 8.90
C VAL A 1 -32.20 -24.16 9.00
N THR A 2 -31.55 -25.28 9.20
CA THR A 2 -30.09 -25.44 9.22
C THR A 2 -29.54 -25.17 7.82
N LYS A 3 -29.02 -23.95 7.57
CA LYS A 3 -28.23 -23.66 6.36
C LYS A 3 -26.93 -24.46 6.47
N GLY A 4 -26.74 -25.40 5.56
CA GLY A 4 -25.58 -26.26 5.53
C GLY A 4 -24.27 -25.48 5.35
N THR A 5 -23.23 -25.92 6.03
CA THR A 5 -21.86 -25.39 6.05
C THR A 5 -21.23 -25.16 4.65
N SER A 6 -21.74 -25.81 3.60
CA SER A 6 -21.26 -25.68 2.22
C SER A 6 -21.57 -24.33 1.58
N GLY A 7 -22.63 -23.62 1.99
CA GLY A 7 -22.97 -22.30 1.45
C GLY A 7 -22.12 -21.18 2.03
N GLU A 8 -21.75 -21.26 3.31
CA GLU A 8 -20.91 -20.28 3.98
C GLU A 8 -19.47 -20.31 3.45
N TRP A 9 -18.92 -21.51 3.20
CA TRP A 9 -17.58 -21.67 2.63
C TRP A 9 -17.48 -21.11 1.21
N ARG A 10 -18.48 -21.34 0.35
CA ARG A 10 -18.53 -20.78 -1.01
C ARG A 10 -18.60 -19.26 -0.99
N PHE A 11 -19.43 -18.70 -0.13
CA PHE A 11 -19.53 -17.25 0.04
C PHE A 11 -18.24 -16.65 0.55
N TRP A 12 -17.60 -17.25 1.57
CA TRP A 12 -16.31 -16.80 2.08
C TRP A 12 -15.22 -16.88 1.00
N TYR A 13 -15.17 -17.96 0.24
CA TYR A 13 -14.22 -18.14 -0.85
C TYR A 13 -14.40 -17.07 -1.93
N ASP A 14 -15.63 -16.81 -2.36
CA ASP A 14 -15.92 -15.81 -3.39
C ASP A 14 -15.53 -14.39 -2.94
N LEU A 15 -15.66 -14.07 -1.65
CA LEU A 15 -15.21 -12.80 -1.09
C LEU A 15 -13.68 -12.68 -1.05
N ASN A 16 -12.98 -13.77 -0.76
CA ASN A 16 -11.53 -13.74 -0.51
C ASN A 16 -10.69 -14.32 -1.65
N LYS A 17 -11.29 -14.78 -2.75
CA LYS A 17 -10.56 -15.43 -3.86
C LYS A 17 -9.42 -14.61 -4.42
N GLY A 18 -9.55 -13.28 -4.51
CA GLY A 18 -8.48 -12.39 -4.97
C GLY A 18 -7.30 -12.40 -3.99
N THR A 19 -7.56 -12.28 -2.70
CA THR A 19 -6.53 -12.36 -1.65
C THR A 19 -5.84 -13.72 -1.62
N LEU A 20 -6.60 -14.82 -1.78
CA LEU A 20 -6.05 -16.17 -1.81
C LEU A 20 -5.18 -16.41 -3.05
N LEU A 21 -5.59 -15.91 -4.21
CA LEU A 21 -4.79 -15.98 -5.43
C LEU A 21 -3.50 -15.18 -5.31
N ALA A 22 -3.55 -13.97 -4.74
CA ALA A 22 -2.37 -13.16 -4.50
C ALA A 22 -1.40 -13.83 -3.51
N ALA A 23 -1.93 -14.42 -2.43
CA ALA A 23 -1.13 -15.17 -1.46
C ALA A 23 -0.48 -16.40 -2.11
N ALA A 24 -1.23 -17.17 -2.91
CA ALA A 24 -0.70 -18.32 -3.63
C ALA A 24 0.39 -17.91 -4.63
N LEU A 25 0.16 -16.83 -5.39
CA LEU A 25 1.18 -16.29 -6.32
C LEU A 25 2.44 -15.90 -5.57
N PHE A 26 2.31 -15.14 -4.47
CA PHE A 26 3.46 -14.77 -3.65
C PHE A 26 4.22 -15.99 -3.14
N VAL A 27 3.52 -16.98 -2.57
CA VAL A 27 4.15 -18.18 -2.03
C VAL A 27 4.91 -18.93 -3.12
N VAL A 28 4.32 -19.12 -4.31
CA VAL A 28 5.00 -19.79 -5.44
C VAL A 28 6.26 -19.02 -5.85
N MET A 29 6.16 -17.70 -6.06
CA MET A 29 7.29 -16.87 -6.44
C MET A 29 8.39 -16.86 -5.37
N PHE A 30 8.00 -16.78 -4.10
CA PHE A 30 8.93 -16.77 -2.98
C PHE A 30 9.64 -18.12 -2.82
N VAL A 31 8.94 -19.24 -3.00
CA VAL A 31 9.54 -20.59 -3.00
C VAL A 31 10.56 -20.70 -4.15
N ILE A 32 10.23 -20.26 -5.37
CA ILE A 32 11.17 -20.25 -6.50
C ILE A 32 12.40 -19.41 -6.14
N TYR A 33 12.21 -18.21 -5.59
CA TYR A 33 13.29 -17.31 -5.19
C TYR A 33 14.23 -17.99 -4.19
N VAL A 34 13.69 -18.53 -3.10
CA VAL A 34 14.48 -19.14 -2.03
C VAL A 34 15.19 -20.43 -2.49
N SER A 35 14.53 -21.26 -3.31
CA SER A 35 15.09 -22.51 -3.83
C SER A 35 16.30 -22.28 -4.75
N ASN A 36 16.36 -21.14 -5.43
CA ASN A 36 17.45 -20.80 -6.32
C ASN A 36 18.45 -19.80 -5.69
N HIS A 37 18.17 -19.31 -4.47
CA HIS A 37 19.05 -18.34 -3.82
C HIS A 37 20.34 -19.02 -3.31
N PRO A 38 21.55 -18.46 -3.56
CA PRO A 38 22.82 -19.06 -3.15
C PRO A 38 22.92 -19.39 -1.66
N ALA A 39 22.30 -18.57 -0.81
CA ALA A 39 22.26 -18.81 0.65
C ALA A 39 21.07 -19.70 1.08
N GLY A 40 20.20 -20.15 0.16
CA GLY A 40 19.03 -20.94 0.47
C GLY A 40 18.00 -20.24 1.36
N PHE A 41 17.19 -21.03 2.08
CA PHE A 41 16.23 -20.51 3.05
C PHE A 41 16.91 -20.17 4.38
N THR A 42 17.32 -18.92 4.53
CA THR A 42 17.92 -18.41 5.76
C THR A 42 17.13 -17.23 6.33
N PRO A 43 17.19 -16.98 7.66
CA PRO A 43 16.56 -15.81 8.25
C PRO A 43 17.03 -14.47 7.65
N ASN A 44 18.26 -14.41 7.15
CA ASN A 44 18.80 -13.22 6.49
C ASN A 44 18.14 -12.94 5.14
N VAL A 45 17.92 -13.98 4.33
CA VAL A 45 17.22 -13.88 3.03
C VAL A 45 15.79 -13.40 3.24
N VAL A 46 15.07 -13.98 4.22
CA VAL A 46 13.71 -13.55 4.56
C VAL A 46 13.69 -12.12 5.08
N GLN A 47 14.63 -11.73 5.93
CA GLN A 47 14.75 -10.35 6.44
C GLN A 47 14.96 -9.33 5.30
N THR A 48 15.91 -9.60 4.41
CA THR A 48 16.21 -8.70 3.29
C THR A 48 15.01 -8.54 2.36
N ALA A 49 14.37 -9.64 1.97
CA ALA A 49 13.16 -9.64 1.15
C ALA A 49 12.02 -8.87 1.84
N SER A 50 11.80 -9.10 3.14
CA SER A 50 10.76 -8.43 3.93
C SER A 50 11.00 -6.94 4.07
N ASN A 51 12.24 -6.50 4.36
CA ASN A 51 12.58 -5.09 4.50
C ASN A 51 12.39 -4.30 3.21
N LYS A 52 12.66 -4.91 2.06
CA LYS A 52 12.37 -4.30 0.76
C LYS A 52 10.87 -4.26 0.45
N ALA A 53 10.13 -5.29 0.83
CA ALA A 53 8.74 -5.45 0.46
C ALA A 53 7.79 -4.61 1.32
N ILE A 54 8.11 -4.36 2.60
CA ILE A 54 7.26 -3.61 3.52
C ILE A 54 6.99 -2.18 3.04
N LEU A 55 7.94 -1.54 2.37
CA LEU A 55 7.79 -0.21 1.81
C LEU A 55 6.60 -0.15 0.85
N LEU A 56 6.59 -1.07 -0.12
CA LEU A 56 5.50 -1.17 -1.07
C LEU A 56 4.21 -1.66 -0.41
N ALA A 57 4.29 -2.54 0.58
CA ALA A 57 3.13 -3.04 1.31
C ALA A 57 2.36 -1.92 2.02
N PHE A 58 3.05 -0.97 2.66
CA PHE A 58 2.41 0.19 3.28
C PHE A 58 1.70 1.08 2.26
N VAL A 59 2.35 1.40 1.14
CA VAL A 59 1.74 2.23 0.09
C VAL A 59 0.61 1.47 -0.61
N ALA A 60 0.70 0.15 -0.77
CA ALA A 60 -0.39 -0.67 -1.30
C ALA A 60 -1.60 -0.72 -0.35
N MET A 61 -1.38 -0.79 0.97
CA MET A 61 -2.46 -0.66 1.95
C MET A 61 -3.10 0.74 1.89
N ALA A 62 -2.28 1.79 1.77
CA ALA A 62 -2.76 3.16 1.58
C ALA A 62 -3.64 3.27 0.33
N GLN A 63 -3.14 2.77 -0.80
CA GLN A 63 -3.86 2.77 -2.07
C GLN A 63 -5.15 1.96 -2.00
N CYS A 64 -5.14 0.81 -1.31
CA CYS A 64 -6.34 -0.03 -1.11
C CYS A 64 -7.45 0.75 -0.39
N LEU A 65 -7.15 1.51 0.67
CA LEU A 65 -8.13 2.32 1.40
C LEU A 65 -8.84 3.32 0.49
N VAL A 66 -8.12 3.93 -0.42
CA VAL A 66 -8.67 4.89 -1.38
C VAL A 66 -9.45 4.18 -2.48
N VAL A 67 -8.88 3.10 -3.04
CA VAL A 67 -9.49 2.35 -4.15
C VAL A 67 -10.83 1.72 -3.77
N ILE A 68 -11.00 1.23 -2.55
CA ILE A 68 -12.31 0.70 -2.12
C ILE A 68 -13.41 1.77 -2.11
N THR A 69 -13.08 3.08 -2.08
CA THR A 69 -14.03 4.18 -2.22
C THR A 69 -14.25 4.63 -3.67
N ALA A 70 -13.78 3.86 -4.66
CA ALA A 70 -13.71 4.19 -6.09
C ALA A 70 -12.83 5.43 -6.39
N GLY A 71 -11.84 5.73 -5.56
CA GLY A 71 -10.81 6.74 -5.79
C GLY A 71 -9.47 6.12 -6.19
N ILE A 72 -8.56 6.94 -6.71
CA ILE A 72 -7.15 6.58 -6.92
C ILE A 72 -6.33 7.73 -6.35
N ASP A 73 -5.32 7.41 -5.53
CA ASP A 73 -4.40 8.37 -4.96
C ASP A 73 -3.05 8.31 -5.67
N LEU A 74 -2.78 9.31 -6.51
CA LEU A 74 -1.51 9.42 -7.22
C LEU A 74 -0.44 10.20 -6.42
N SER A 75 -0.76 10.65 -5.22
CA SER A 75 0.19 11.33 -4.33
C SER A 75 0.84 10.40 -3.29
N ALA A 76 0.36 9.18 -3.12
CA ALA A 76 0.76 8.28 -2.04
C ALA A 76 2.29 8.06 -1.97
N GLY A 77 2.95 7.88 -3.12
CA GLY A 77 4.42 7.75 -3.19
C GLY A 77 5.15 9.06 -2.91
N MET A 78 4.56 10.22 -3.24
CA MET A 78 5.17 11.52 -2.90
C MET A 78 4.99 11.87 -1.43
N VAL A 79 3.90 11.44 -0.78
CA VAL A 79 3.75 11.51 0.67
C VAL A 79 4.81 10.62 1.35
N LEU A 80 5.08 9.42 0.83
CA LEU A 80 6.17 8.57 1.30
C LEU A 80 7.52 9.30 1.22
N VAL A 81 7.85 9.91 0.06
CA VAL A 81 9.11 10.66 -0.14
C VAL A 81 9.20 11.86 0.80
N LEU A 82 8.14 12.65 0.93
CA LEU A 82 8.10 13.77 1.87
C LEU A 82 8.35 13.31 3.30
N CYS A 83 7.69 12.23 3.73
CA CYS A 83 7.85 11.67 5.06
C CYS A 83 9.24 11.05 5.29
N ASN A 84 9.87 10.48 4.26
CA ASN A 84 11.27 10.05 4.31
C ASN A 84 12.21 11.25 4.53
N CYS A 85 12.05 12.33 3.78
CA CYS A 85 12.84 13.55 3.98
C CYS A 85 12.62 14.13 5.38
N LEU A 86 11.39 14.19 5.86
CA LEU A 86 11.05 14.71 7.17
C LEU A 86 11.61 13.83 8.30
N ALA A 87 11.55 12.50 8.14
CA ALA A 87 12.08 11.54 9.10
C ALA A 87 13.60 11.67 9.25
N SER A 88 14.34 11.85 8.15
CA SER A 88 15.78 12.07 8.16
C SER A 88 16.23 13.39 8.85
N TRP A 89 15.28 14.25 9.19
CA TRP A 89 15.48 15.51 9.91
C TRP A 89 15.08 15.41 11.38
N LEU A 90 14.00 14.71 11.69
CA LEU A 90 13.34 14.73 12.99
C LEU A 90 13.61 13.47 13.82
N VAL A 91 13.90 12.33 13.20
CA VAL A 91 14.06 11.05 13.92
C VAL A 91 15.53 10.84 14.29
N VAL A 92 16.09 11.82 14.99
CA VAL A 92 17.50 11.88 15.41
C VAL A 92 17.62 12.27 16.87
N GLY A 93 18.80 12.03 17.46
CA GLY A 93 19.13 12.50 18.82
C GLY A 93 18.66 11.57 19.93
N THR A 94 18.16 12.16 21.01
CA THR A 94 17.73 11.43 22.22
C THR A 94 16.46 10.60 21.96
N PRO A 95 16.16 9.57 22.78
CA PRO A 95 14.94 8.78 22.62
C PRO A 95 13.64 9.62 22.59
N MET A 96 13.58 10.71 23.39
CA MET A 96 12.44 11.61 23.42
C MET A 96 12.31 12.40 22.09
N GLN A 97 13.42 12.92 21.55
CA GLN A 97 13.45 13.64 20.29
C GLN A 97 13.05 12.70 19.13
N THR A 98 13.59 11.49 19.14
CA THR A 98 13.26 10.43 18.17
C THR A 98 11.77 10.07 18.21
N ALA A 99 11.19 9.89 19.40
CA ALA A 99 9.77 9.60 19.56
C ALA A 99 8.90 10.76 19.04
N PHE A 100 9.26 12.00 19.38
CA PHE A 100 8.58 13.19 18.85
C PHE A 100 8.69 13.25 17.32
N GLY A 101 9.88 12.98 16.76
CA GLY A 101 10.09 12.94 15.31
C GLY A 101 9.20 11.93 14.60
N ILE A 102 9.08 10.72 15.15
CA ILE A 102 8.18 9.68 14.60
C ILE A 102 6.73 10.19 14.58
N VAL A 103 6.25 10.72 15.70
CA VAL A 103 4.88 11.25 15.80
C VAL A 103 4.67 12.38 14.79
N ALA A 104 5.62 13.31 14.67
CA ALA A 104 5.54 14.42 13.73
C ALA A 104 5.46 13.95 12.26
N VAL A 105 6.25 12.95 11.88
CA VAL A 105 6.21 12.33 10.53
C VAL A 105 4.87 11.68 10.27
N LEU A 106 4.34 10.91 11.21
CA LEU A 106 3.03 10.25 11.07
C LEU A 106 1.89 11.28 10.96
N VAL A 107 1.93 12.34 11.78
CA VAL A 107 0.97 13.46 11.72
C VAL A 107 1.08 14.20 10.39
N ALA A 108 2.27 14.42 9.86
CA ALA A 108 2.47 15.06 8.56
C ALA A 108 1.83 14.23 7.43
N GLY A 109 2.04 12.91 7.41
CA GLY A 109 1.38 12.06 6.42
C GLY A 109 -0.13 12.01 6.57
N LEU A 110 -0.62 11.91 7.81
CA LEU A 110 -2.07 12.01 8.10
C LEU A 110 -2.64 13.34 7.61
N ALA A 111 -1.93 14.45 7.79
CA ALA A 111 -2.33 15.78 7.31
C ALA A 111 -2.37 15.83 5.78
N CYS A 112 -1.36 15.28 5.07
CA CYS A 112 -1.34 15.20 3.62
C CYS A 112 -2.55 14.42 3.08
N GLY A 113 -2.82 13.24 3.63
CA GLY A 113 -3.99 12.45 3.23
C GLY A 113 -5.31 13.15 3.56
N THR A 114 -5.41 13.77 4.74
CA THR A 114 -6.59 14.56 5.13
C THR A 114 -6.81 15.74 4.19
N LEU A 115 -5.76 16.45 3.80
CA LEU A 115 -5.83 17.55 2.82
C LEU A 115 -6.40 17.06 1.49
N ASN A 116 -5.90 15.94 0.95
CA ASN A 116 -6.46 15.34 -0.25
C ASN A 116 -7.95 15.02 -0.08
N GLY A 117 -8.32 14.37 1.03
CA GLY A 117 -9.71 14.04 1.32
C GLY A 117 -10.60 15.27 1.41
N LEU A 118 -10.15 16.36 2.04
CA LEU A 118 -10.90 17.62 2.15
C LEU A 118 -11.11 18.26 0.78
N ILE A 119 -10.05 18.35 -0.05
CA ILE A 119 -10.14 18.94 -1.39
C ILE A 119 -11.11 18.13 -2.27
N ILE A 120 -11.02 16.80 -2.25
CA ILE A 120 -11.88 15.92 -3.05
C ILE A 120 -13.35 16.04 -2.62
N ILE A 121 -13.62 15.99 -1.30
CA ILE A 121 -14.98 15.90 -0.78
C ILE A 121 -15.68 17.26 -0.81
N PHE A 122 -15.01 18.33 -0.36
CA PHE A 122 -15.60 19.67 -0.25
C PHE A 122 -15.38 20.49 -1.52
N GLY A 123 -14.24 20.33 -2.21
CA GLY A 123 -13.99 20.92 -3.51
C GLY A 123 -14.73 20.22 -4.65
N ARG A 124 -15.29 19.01 -4.39
CA ARG A 124 -15.99 18.18 -5.40
C ARG A 124 -15.12 17.91 -6.63
N LEU A 125 -13.82 17.77 -6.43
CA LEU A 125 -12.86 17.51 -7.49
C LEU A 125 -12.66 16.00 -7.66
N GLN A 126 -12.29 15.63 -8.88
CA GLN A 126 -11.96 14.22 -9.16
C GLN A 126 -10.70 13.82 -8.39
N PRO A 127 -10.67 12.62 -7.76
CA PRO A 127 -9.53 12.13 -6.99
C PRO A 127 -8.21 12.19 -7.76
N ILE A 128 -8.19 11.69 -8.98
CA ILE A 128 -6.99 11.64 -9.83
C ILE A 128 -6.40 13.04 -10.05
N VAL A 129 -7.23 14.00 -10.43
CA VAL A 129 -6.78 15.39 -10.71
C VAL A 129 -6.22 16.03 -9.44
N THR A 130 -6.92 15.88 -8.33
CA THR A 130 -6.50 16.43 -7.03
C THR A 130 -5.16 15.83 -6.60
N THR A 131 -5.03 14.51 -6.63
CA THR A 131 -3.85 13.82 -6.10
C THR A 131 -2.62 13.98 -7.01
N ILE A 132 -2.78 14.17 -8.33
CA ILE A 132 -1.68 14.61 -9.21
C ILE A 132 -1.20 16.00 -8.81
N ALA A 133 -2.11 16.95 -8.60
CA ALA A 133 -1.73 18.32 -8.24
C ALA A 133 -1.02 18.36 -6.87
N THR A 134 -1.58 17.67 -5.87
CA THR A 134 -0.97 17.60 -4.52
C THR A 134 0.34 16.80 -4.51
N SER A 135 0.52 15.84 -5.41
CA SER A 135 1.79 15.12 -5.55
C SER A 135 2.93 16.08 -5.88
N GLY A 136 2.70 17.04 -6.78
CA GLY A 136 3.67 18.09 -7.10
C GLY A 136 3.98 18.99 -5.89
N ILE A 137 2.97 19.33 -5.08
CA ILE A 137 3.16 20.10 -3.85
C ILE A 137 4.00 19.33 -2.83
N PHE A 138 3.66 18.06 -2.58
CA PHE A 138 4.37 17.23 -1.61
C PHE A 138 5.81 16.96 -2.03
N PHE A 139 6.05 16.75 -3.33
CA PHE A 139 7.41 16.64 -3.87
C PHE A 139 8.19 17.95 -3.72
N GLY A 140 7.58 19.10 -4.02
CA GLY A 140 8.21 20.42 -3.82
C GLY A 140 8.61 20.64 -2.35
N LEU A 141 7.75 20.27 -1.39
CA LEU A 141 8.07 20.32 0.03
C LEU A 141 9.22 19.36 0.40
N ALA A 142 9.25 18.16 -0.19
CA ALA A 142 10.35 17.23 0.02
C ALA A 142 11.69 17.78 -0.47
N LEU A 143 11.70 18.44 -1.64
CA LEU A 143 12.90 19.12 -2.19
C LEU A 143 13.35 20.28 -1.31
N LEU A 144 12.45 21.06 -0.73
CA LEU A 144 12.80 22.13 0.21
C LEU A 144 13.46 21.58 1.48
N LEU A 145 13.02 20.41 1.95
CA LEU A 145 13.63 19.74 3.11
C LEU A 145 14.97 19.07 2.78
N ARG A 146 15.06 18.44 1.61
CA ARG A 146 16.22 17.68 1.17
C ARG A 146 16.50 17.88 -0.32
N PRO A 147 17.15 19.01 -0.70
CA PRO A 147 17.53 19.26 -2.09
C PRO A 147 18.58 18.28 -2.61
N THR A 148 19.34 17.67 -1.70
CA THR A 148 20.30 16.61 -1.97
C THR A 148 20.08 15.45 -0.98
N PRO A 149 20.36 14.19 -1.41
CA PRO A 149 20.31 13.05 -0.50
C PRO A 149 21.19 13.27 0.74
N GLY A 150 20.70 12.86 1.92
CA GLY A 150 21.45 13.05 3.16
C GLY A 150 20.58 13.01 4.40
N GLY A 151 21.09 13.61 5.48
CA GLY A 151 20.50 13.51 6.81
C GLY A 151 20.95 12.25 7.52
N SER A 152 20.30 11.96 8.63
CA SER A 152 20.59 10.80 9.47
C SER A 152 19.32 10.34 10.18
N VAL A 153 19.40 9.19 10.81
CA VAL A 153 18.34 8.66 11.66
C VAL A 153 18.97 8.06 12.90
N ASN A 154 18.23 7.90 13.97
CA ASN A 154 18.73 7.15 15.13
C ASN A 154 19.02 5.71 14.71
N GLU A 155 20.30 5.36 14.56
CA GLU A 155 20.77 4.07 14.03
C GLU A 155 20.28 2.91 14.89
N ALA A 156 20.37 3.04 16.23
CA ALA A 156 19.90 1.97 17.13
C ALA A 156 18.41 1.65 16.91
N LEU A 157 17.60 2.66 16.64
CA LEU A 157 16.17 2.46 16.33
C LEU A 157 15.99 1.87 14.94
N ALA A 158 16.71 2.37 13.94
CA ALA A 158 16.69 1.86 12.58
C ALA A 158 17.04 0.36 12.53
N ASP A 159 18.11 -0.02 13.27
CA ASP A 159 18.52 -1.42 13.41
C ASP A 159 17.44 -2.30 14.04
N VAL A 160 16.76 -1.81 15.09
CA VAL A 160 15.64 -2.55 15.69
C VAL A 160 14.52 -2.83 14.67
N PHE A 161 14.13 -1.84 13.87
CA PHE A 161 13.05 -2.00 12.89
C PHE A 161 13.45 -2.82 11.66
N THR A 162 14.73 -2.83 11.30
CA THR A 162 15.23 -3.55 10.12
C THR A 162 15.86 -4.90 10.45
N SER A 163 16.07 -5.23 11.73
CA SER A 163 16.66 -6.47 12.22
C SER A 163 15.66 -7.64 12.33
N LYS A 164 16.06 -8.67 13.05
CA LYS A 164 15.26 -9.86 13.35
C LYS A 164 14.92 -9.94 14.82
N LEU A 165 13.65 -10.09 15.12
CA LEU A 165 13.18 -10.38 16.46
C LEU A 165 13.58 -11.83 16.82
N PHE A 166 14.19 -12.03 17.98
CA PHE A 166 14.71 -13.35 18.44
C PHE A 166 15.66 -14.03 17.43
N GLY A 167 16.31 -13.26 16.54
CA GLY A 167 17.25 -13.79 15.53
C GLY A 167 16.61 -14.54 14.36
N ILE A 168 15.29 -14.70 14.32
CA ILE A 168 14.57 -15.50 13.33
C ILE A 168 13.55 -14.66 12.55
N PHE A 169 12.66 -13.94 13.24
CA PHE A 169 11.53 -13.26 12.62
C PHE A 169 11.88 -11.83 12.21
N PRO A 170 11.77 -11.45 10.92
CA PRO A 170 11.99 -10.06 10.49
C PRO A 170 11.06 -9.10 11.24
N THR A 171 11.60 -8.08 11.87
CA THR A 171 10.83 -7.05 12.58
C THR A 171 9.85 -6.34 11.63
N SER A 172 10.23 -6.19 10.36
CA SER A 172 9.38 -5.62 9.31
C SER A 172 8.03 -6.35 9.16
N LEU A 173 8.03 -7.69 9.19
CA LEU A 173 6.79 -8.47 9.11
C LEU A 173 5.92 -8.30 10.36
N VAL A 174 6.56 -8.18 11.52
CA VAL A 174 5.84 -7.92 12.78
C VAL A 174 5.17 -6.54 12.75
N VAL A 175 5.89 -5.51 12.29
CA VAL A 175 5.34 -4.16 12.12
C VAL A 175 4.20 -4.16 11.10
N LEU A 176 4.36 -4.86 9.99
CA LEU A 176 3.30 -4.99 8.97
C LEU A 176 2.05 -5.67 9.54
N ALA A 177 2.23 -6.79 10.26
CA ALA A 177 1.13 -7.50 10.92
C ALA A 177 0.44 -6.62 11.98
N ALA A 178 1.21 -5.90 12.79
CA ALA A 178 0.68 -4.95 13.76
C ALA A 178 -0.13 -3.84 13.07
N THR A 179 0.35 -3.31 11.94
CA THR A 179 -0.37 -2.28 11.16
C THR A 179 -1.68 -2.84 10.60
N ILE A 180 -1.70 -4.06 10.08
CA ILE A 180 -2.95 -4.72 9.65
C ILE A 180 -3.92 -4.82 10.82
N LEU A 181 -3.47 -5.28 11.99
CA LEU A 181 -4.32 -5.47 13.17
C LEU A 181 -4.81 -4.14 13.77
N LEU A 182 -3.97 -3.11 13.81
CA LEU A 182 -4.27 -1.85 14.50
C LEU A 182 -4.93 -0.80 13.59
N VAL A 183 -4.71 -0.85 12.29
CA VAL A 183 -5.25 0.12 11.33
C VAL A 183 -6.34 -0.50 10.45
N TRP A 184 -6.00 -1.57 9.72
CA TRP A 184 -6.93 -2.16 8.76
C TRP A 184 -8.13 -2.85 9.42
N VAL A 185 -7.91 -3.70 10.42
CA VAL A 185 -9.00 -4.47 11.05
C VAL A 185 -10.01 -3.54 11.74
N PRO A 186 -9.61 -2.53 12.53
CA PRO A 186 -10.58 -1.58 13.10
C PRO A 186 -11.30 -0.77 12.01
N PHE A 187 -10.59 -0.29 10.98
CA PHE A 187 -11.21 0.44 9.89
C PHE A 187 -12.26 -0.41 9.17
N SER A 188 -11.90 -1.62 8.72
CA SER A 188 -12.79 -2.49 7.95
C SER A 188 -14.06 -2.90 8.71
N ARG A 189 -13.97 -3.01 10.04
CA ARG A 189 -15.10 -3.34 10.93
C ARG A 189 -15.90 -2.12 11.37
N SER A 190 -15.39 -0.91 11.16
CA SER A 190 -16.06 0.34 11.55
C SER A 190 -17.25 0.68 10.64
N VAL A 191 -18.07 1.63 11.08
CA VAL A 191 -19.14 2.22 10.26
C VAL A 191 -18.54 2.90 9.01
N TYR A 192 -17.39 3.54 9.17
CA TYR A 192 -16.71 4.24 8.06
C TYR A 192 -16.14 3.27 7.04
N GLY A 193 -15.59 2.13 7.46
CA GLY A 193 -15.13 1.09 6.54
C GLY A 193 -16.29 0.51 5.72
N ARG A 194 -17.39 0.14 6.38
CA ARG A 194 -18.60 -0.34 5.65
C ARG A 194 -19.15 0.72 4.69
N ALA A 195 -19.17 1.99 5.09
CA ALA A 195 -19.59 3.09 4.24
C ALA A 195 -18.61 3.34 3.07
N ALA A 196 -17.30 3.09 3.25
CA ALA A 196 -16.30 3.17 2.18
C ALA A 196 -16.56 2.10 1.10
N TYR A 197 -16.83 0.86 1.48
CA TYR A 197 -17.20 -0.19 0.54
C TYR A 197 -18.52 0.11 -0.17
N ALA A 198 -19.51 0.62 0.54
CA ALA A 198 -20.78 1.02 -0.04
C ALA A 198 -20.64 2.18 -1.03
N ALA A 199 -19.81 3.19 -0.69
CA ALA A 199 -19.49 4.30 -1.58
C ALA A 199 -18.87 3.84 -2.90
N GLY A 200 -17.96 2.86 -2.84
CA GLY A 200 -17.32 2.32 -4.05
C GLY A 200 -18.22 1.39 -4.86
N SER A 201 -19.19 0.73 -4.22
CA SER A 201 -20.11 -0.18 -4.93
C SER A 201 -21.23 0.57 -5.65
N ALA A 202 -21.90 1.51 -4.97
CA ALA A 202 -23.01 2.29 -5.52
C ALA A 202 -23.20 3.56 -4.67
N GLU A 203 -22.47 4.64 -4.98
CA GLU A 203 -22.44 5.86 -4.18
C GLU A 203 -23.84 6.46 -3.97
N ASN A 204 -24.66 6.55 -5.02
CA ASN A 204 -26.00 7.12 -4.94
C ASN A 204 -26.91 6.30 -4.02
N ALA A 205 -26.88 4.97 -4.13
CA ALA A 205 -27.70 4.08 -3.28
C ALA A 205 -27.25 4.16 -1.82
N ALA A 206 -25.94 4.20 -1.56
CA ALA A 206 -25.38 4.35 -0.22
C ALA A 206 -25.74 5.71 0.39
N TYR A 207 -25.74 6.78 -0.40
CA TYR A 207 -26.20 8.11 0.04
C TYR A 207 -27.68 8.11 0.41
N MET A 208 -28.52 7.55 -0.43
CA MET A 208 -29.97 7.43 -0.17
C MET A 208 -30.28 6.58 1.08
N SER A 209 -29.40 5.65 1.42
CA SER A 209 -29.48 4.84 2.65
C SER A 209 -28.95 5.55 3.90
N GLY A 210 -28.58 6.83 3.81
CA GLY A 210 -28.13 7.64 4.95
C GLY A 210 -26.72 7.31 5.45
N MET A 211 -25.89 6.62 4.64
CA MET A 211 -24.53 6.30 5.05
C MET A 211 -23.62 7.53 5.10
N PRO A 212 -22.66 7.62 6.06
CA PRO A 212 -21.80 8.77 6.25
C PRO A 212 -20.64 8.81 5.23
N LEU A 213 -20.94 8.92 3.91
CA LEU A 213 -19.98 8.77 2.81
C LEU A 213 -18.84 9.78 2.87
N LYS A 214 -19.13 11.06 3.22
CA LYS A 214 -18.11 12.11 3.35
C LYS A 214 -17.06 11.74 4.40
N ARG A 215 -17.51 11.29 5.59
CA ARG A 215 -16.61 10.89 6.67
C ARG A 215 -15.85 9.61 6.30
N ALA A 216 -16.49 8.67 5.63
CA ALA A 216 -15.86 7.43 5.16
C ALA A 216 -14.73 7.70 4.16
N LYS A 217 -14.98 8.53 3.15
CA LYS A 217 -13.94 8.96 2.18
C LYS A 217 -12.81 9.72 2.89
N LEU A 218 -13.15 10.70 3.76
CA LEU A 218 -12.14 11.46 4.51
C LEU A 218 -11.24 10.56 5.34
N THR A 219 -11.82 9.61 6.09
CA THR A 219 -11.07 8.65 6.91
C THR A 219 -10.18 7.76 6.03
N ALA A 220 -10.66 7.31 4.87
CA ALA A 220 -9.86 6.50 3.94
C ALA A 220 -8.62 7.25 3.45
N TYR A 221 -8.77 8.51 3.02
CA TYR A 221 -7.63 9.34 2.59
C TYR A 221 -6.68 9.69 3.74
N ALA A 222 -7.21 10.03 4.92
CA ALA A 222 -6.39 10.32 6.09
C ALA A 222 -5.53 9.12 6.50
N LEU A 223 -6.12 7.92 6.58
CA LEU A 223 -5.40 6.69 6.88
C LEU A 223 -4.43 6.31 5.74
N ALA A 224 -4.77 6.60 4.49
CA ALA A 224 -3.84 6.38 3.36
C ALA A 224 -2.59 7.26 3.51
N GLY A 225 -2.73 8.53 3.88
CA GLY A 225 -1.60 9.40 4.17
C GLY A 225 -0.76 8.89 5.35
N LEU A 226 -1.40 8.41 6.43
CA LEU A 226 -0.72 7.80 7.57
C LEU A 226 0.12 6.57 7.15
N LEU A 227 -0.45 5.67 6.36
CA LEU A 227 0.25 4.47 5.88
C LEU A 227 1.40 4.83 4.92
N SER A 228 1.22 5.83 4.06
CA SER A 228 2.31 6.35 3.22
C SER A 228 3.44 6.94 4.07
N ALA A 229 3.12 7.63 5.17
CA ALA A 229 4.12 8.13 6.13
C ALA A 229 4.86 6.99 6.84
N MET A 230 4.18 5.91 7.22
CA MET A 230 4.83 4.71 7.75
C MET A 230 5.82 4.12 6.74
N GLY A 231 5.45 4.10 5.45
CA GLY A 231 6.36 3.72 4.37
C GLY A 231 7.58 4.63 4.28
N GLY A 232 7.40 5.95 4.35
CA GLY A 232 8.49 6.94 4.33
C GLY A 232 9.42 6.83 5.54
N LEU A 233 8.85 6.67 6.73
CA LEU A 233 9.59 6.45 7.96
C LEU A 233 10.44 5.16 7.88
N TYR A 234 9.81 4.07 7.39
CA TYR A 234 10.52 2.81 7.22
C TYR A 234 11.60 2.88 6.14
N LEU A 235 11.38 3.67 5.07
CA LEU A 235 12.42 3.92 4.07
C LEU A 235 13.63 4.60 4.69
N THR A 236 13.42 5.56 5.61
CA THR A 236 14.51 6.22 6.34
C THR A 236 15.27 5.24 7.24
N PHE A 237 14.59 4.32 7.92
CA PHE A 237 15.25 3.28 8.71
C PHE A 237 16.05 2.31 7.85
N TYR A 238 15.57 2.00 6.65
CA TYR A 238 16.22 1.07 5.73
C TYR A 238 17.43 1.69 5.02
N SER A 239 17.36 2.98 4.62
CA SER A 239 18.43 3.68 3.89
C SER A 239 19.36 4.49 4.79
N TYR A 240 18.98 4.73 6.05
CA TYR A 240 19.64 5.63 7.01
C TYR A 240 19.71 7.09 6.56
N THR A 241 19.04 7.45 5.48
CA THR A 241 19.06 8.77 4.85
C THR A 241 17.69 9.18 4.36
N GLY A 242 17.53 10.46 4.02
CA GLY A 242 16.39 11.00 3.31
C GLY A 242 16.76 11.48 1.92
N GLU A 243 15.87 11.24 0.96
CA GLU A 243 16.07 11.65 -0.41
C GLU A 243 14.77 12.08 -1.06
N ALA A 244 14.77 13.28 -1.67
CA ALA A 244 13.65 13.77 -2.48
C ALA A 244 13.77 13.22 -3.91
N ALA A 245 13.51 11.93 -4.11
CA ALA A 245 13.61 11.26 -5.40
C ALA A 245 12.23 11.16 -6.08
N PHE A 246 11.98 12.00 -7.10
CA PHE A 246 10.72 11.98 -7.86
C PHE A 246 10.47 10.64 -8.55
N ALA A 247 11.50 10.06 -9.17
CA ALA A 247 11.39 8.77 -9.83
C ALA A 247 10.96 7.66 -8.87
N SER A 248 11.55 7.62 -7.66
CA SER A 248 11.19 6.64 -6.63
C SER A 248 9.75 6.83 -6.14
N GLY A 249 9.34 8.06 -5.82
CA GLY A 249 7.97 8.35 -5.38
C GLY A 249 6.93 7.97 -6.43
N ASN A 250 7.17 8.31 -7.68
CA ASN A 250 6.28 7.95 -8.78
C ASN A 250 6.21 6.43 -8.99
N ALA A 251 7.35 5.74 -8.91
CA ALA A 251 7.41 4.28 -8.99
C ALA A 251 6.59 3.62 -7.86
N TYR A 252 6.75 4.04 -6.60
CA TYR A 252 5.95 3.51 -5.49
C TYR A 252 4.45 3.74 -5.68
N THR A 253 4.04 4.89 -6.23
CA THR A 253 2.64 5.16 -6.57
C THR A 253 2.11 4.15 -7.59
N LEU A 254 2.80 3.97 -8.71
CA LEU A 254 2.38 3.04 -9.77
C LEU A 254 2.41 1.58 -9.30
N TYR A 255 3.46 1.18 -8.59
CA TYR A 255 3.60 -0.17 -8.05
C TYR A 255 2.54 -0.48 -6.98
N SER A 256 2.11 0.52 -6.20
CA SER A 256 1.01 0.33 -5.26
C SER A 256 -0.31 0.01 -5.95
N ILE A 257 -0.59 0.65 -7.08
CA ILE A 257 -1.77 0.34 -7.90
C ILE A 257 -1.68 -1.09 -8.45
N ALA A 258 -0.50 -1.49 -8.98
CA ALA A 258 -0.27 -2.86 -9.43
C ALA A 258 -0.49 -3.87 -8.30
N ALA A 259 0.08 -3.61 -7.12
CA ALA A 259 -0.04 -4.45 -5.95
C ALA A 259 -1.50 -4.62 -5.49
N VAL A 260 -2.27 -3.52 -5.49
CA VAL A 260 -3.69 -3.52 -5.15
C VAL A 260 -4.49 -4.42 -6.11
N VAL A 261 -4.24 -4.30 -7.43
CA VAL A 261 -4.92 -5.12 -8.45
C VAL A 261 -4.51 -6.58 -8.35
N LEU A 262 -3.21 -6.87 -8.22
CA LEU A 262 -2.71 -8.23 -7.97
C LEU A 262 -3.31 -8.83 -6.69
N GLY A 263 -3.51 -7.98 -5.68
CA GLY A 263 -4.16 -8.34 -4.42
C GLY A 263 -5.67 -8.63 -4.53
N GLY A 264 -6.24 -8.52 -5.73
CA GLY A 264 -7.65 -8.79 -6.00
C GLY A 264 -8.60 -7.67 -5.56
N VAL A 265 -8.09 -6.46 -5.35
CA VAL A 265 -8.90 -5.28 -5.08
C VAL A 265 -9.43 -4.71 -6.40
N SER A 266 -10.70 -4.41 -6.47
CA SER A 266 -11.35 -3.86 -7.66
C SER A 266 -11.06 -2.37 -7.82
N LEU A 267 -10.47 -1.95 -8.94
CA LEU A 267 -10.28 -0.53 -9.27
C LEU A 267 -11.60 0.25 -9.44
N ALA A 268 -12.70 -0.45 -9.70
CA ALA A 268 -14.02 0.18 -9.71
C ALA A 268 -14.57 0.48 -8.29
N GLY A 269 -13.86 0.07 -7.24
CA GLY A 269 -14.27 0.23 -5.85
C GLY A 269 -15.13 -0.91 -5.30
N GLY A 270 -15.51 -0.79 -4.05
CA GLY A 270 -16.49 -1.64 -3.37
C GLY A 270 -16.06 -3.09 -3.07
N LYS A 271 -14.87 -3.53 -3.49
CA LYS A 271 -14.37 -4.90 -3.29
C LYS A 271 -12.88 -4.93 -3.08
N GLY A 272 -12.42 -5.83 -2.20
CA GLY A 272 -11.02 -6.08 -1.93
C GLY A 272 -10.65 -5.95 -0.46
N SER A 273 -9.37 -6.16 -0.15
CA SER A 273 -8.84 -6.15 1.22
C SER A 273 -7.40 -5.63 1.22
N ALA A 274 -7.04 -4.88 2.26
CA ALA A 274 -5.64 -4.47 2.43
C ALA A 274 -4.70 -5.68 2.64
N VAL A 275 -5.19 -6.78 3.19
CA VAL A 275 -4.42 -8.03 3.28
C VAL A 275 -4.09 -8.56 1.87
N GLY A 276 -5.07 -8.52 0.95
CA GLY A 276 -4.81 -8.84 -0.45
C GLY A 276 -3.79 -7.93 -1.09
N ALA A 277 -3.91 -6.61 -0.87
CA ALA A 277 -2.94 -5.62 -1.37
C ALA A 277 -1.52 -5.87 -0.84
N VAL A 278 -1.38 -6.30 0.42
CA VAL A 278 -0.09 -6.69 1.00
C VAL A 278 0.50 -7.90 0.26
N PHE A 279 -0.26 -8.98 0.05
CA PHE A 279 0.23 -10.12 -0.72
C PHE A 279 0.55 -9.74 -2.17
N GLY A 280 -0.23 -8.86 -2.78
CA GLY A 280 0.08 -8.31 -4.08
C GLY A 280 1.40 -7.52 -4.09
N ALA A 281 1.67 -6.73 -3.06
CA ALA A 281 2.93 -5.99 -2.92
C ALA A 281 4.13 -6.93 -2.71
N LEU A 282 3.97 -7.95 -1.88
CA LEU A 282 4.98 -8.98 -1.67
C LEU A 282 5.31 -9.70 -2.98
N ALA A 283 4.29 -10.17 -3.71
CA ALA A 283 4.48 -10.83 -5.01
C ALA A 283 5.15 -9.89 -6.03
N PHE A 284 4.68 -8.64 -6.13
CA PHE A 284 5.24 -7.65 -7.05
C PHE A 284 6.72 -7.33 -6.75
N ARG A 285 7.07 -7.24 -5.47
CA ARG A 285 8.47 -6.99 -5.07
C ARG A 285 9.38 -8.17 -5.33
N THR A 286 8.88 -9.40 -5.18
CA THR A 286 9.64 -10.63 -5.44
C THR A 286 10.10 -10.73 -6.91
N ILE A 287 9.48 -9.99 -7.86
CA ILE A 287 9.95 -9.93 -9.25
C ILE A 287 11.43 -9.49 -9.31
N GLY A 288 11.79 -8.42 -8.59
CA GLY A 288 13.18 -7.96 -8.55
C GLY A 288 14.15 -8.95 -7.90
N ASP A 289 13.67 -9.66 -6.86
CA ASP A 289 14.47 -10.68 -6.18
C ASP A 289 14.66 -11.92 -7.07
N LEU A 290 13.67 -12.29 -7.90
CA LEU A 290 13.79 -13.35 -8.90
C LEU A 290 14.79 -13.00 -10.01
N LEU A 291 14.79 -11.75 -10.50
CA LEU A 291 15.76 -11.31 -11.49
C LEU A 291 17.19 -11.46 -10.96
N PHE A 292 17.40 -11.08 -9.71
CA PHE A 292 18.71 -11.23 -9.05
C PHE A 292 19.16 -12.70 -9.00
N VAL A 293 18.27 -13.62 -8.61
CA VAL A 293 18.60 -15.04 -8.44
C VAL A 293 18.85 -15.74 -9.79
N PHE A 294 18.19 -15.28 -10.87
CA PHE A 294 18.39 -15.79 -12.22
C PHE A 294 19.51 -15.04 -12.98
N ASP A 295 20.31 -14.23 -12.27
CA ASP A 295 21.44 -13.46 -12.84
C ASP A 295 21.02 -12.58 -14.03
N LEU A 296 19.81 -12.05 -13.98
CA LEU A 296 19.30 -11.10 -14.97
C LEU A 296 19.64 -9.67 -14.54
N ASP A 297 20.02 -8.84 -15.52
CA ASP A 297 20.36 -7.44 -15.28
C ASP A 297 19.17 -6.72 -14.59
N PRO A 298 19.39 -6.04 -13.45
CA PRO A 298 18.37 -5.26 -12.76
C PRO A 298 17.68 -4.21 -13.64
N LEU A 299 18.29 -3.77 -14.72
CA LEU A 299 17.67 -2.87 -15.71
C LEU A 299 16.42 -3.46 -16.38
N TRP A 300 16.24 -4.78 -16.38
CA TRP A 300 15.02 -5.44 -16.84
C TRP A 300 13.85 -5.32 -15.85
N GLN A 301 14.11 -4.97 -14.58
CA GLN A 301 13.08 -4.94 -13.57
C GLN A 301 11.88 -4.04 -13.94
N PRO A 302 12.05 -2.78 -14.41
CA PRO A 302 10.91 -1.94 -14.81
C PRO A 302 10.08 -2.54 -15.95
N LEU A 303 10.73 -3.25 -16.91
CA LEU A 303 10.03 -3.92 -18.00
C LEU A 303 9.12 -5.04 -17.48
N PHE A 304 9.66 -5.96 -16.67
CA PHE A 304 8.86 -7.05 -16.08
C PHE A 304 7.74 -6.53 -15.18
N GLN A 305 8.02 -5.51 -14.39
CA GLN A 305 7.02 -4.86 -13.54
C GLN A 305 5.92 -4.19 -14.37
N GLY A 306 6.27 -3.54 -15.48
CA GLY A 306 5.31 -2.95 -16.42
C GLY A 306 4.43 -4.00 -17.10
N ILE A 307 5.00 -5.12 -17.53
CA ILE A 307 4.26 -6.25 -18.11
C ILE A 307 3.26 -6.82 -17.07
N VAL A 308 3.73 -7.08 -15.86
CA VAL A 308 2.87 -7.59 -14.77
C VAL A 308 1.75 -6.61 -14.43
N LEU A 309 2.02 -5.31 -14.39
CA LEU A 309 1.01 -4.27 -14.18
C LEU A 309 -0.05 -4.31 -15.29
N MET A 310 0.38 -4.37 -16.56
CA MET A 310 -0.54 -4.42 -17.70
C MET A 310 -1.41 -5.69 -17.67
N LEU A 311 -0.83 -6.83 -17.36
CA LEU A 311 -1.57 -8.09 -17.23
C LEU A 311 -2.55 -8.06 -16.06
N ALA A 312 -2.16 -7.51 -14.91
CA ALA A 312 -3.02 -7.39 -13.73
C ALA A 312 -4.25 -6.52 -14.02
N ILE A 313 -4.06 -5.35 -14.64
CA ILE A 313 -5.15 -4.44 -15.04
C ILE A 313 -6.02 -5.10 -16.11
N GLY A 314 -5.42 -5.76 -17.11
CA GLY A 314 -6.12 -6.46 -18.17
C GLY A 314 -7.06 -7.54 -17.63
N VAL A 315 -6.57 -8.40 -16.75
CA VAL A 315 -7.37 -9.46 -16.11
C VAL A 315 -8.48 -8.86 -15.24
N GLY A 316 -8.18 -7.79 -14.48
CA GLY A 316 -9.18 -7.08 -13.69
C GLY A 316 -10.33 -6.49 -14.52
N SER A 317 -10.02 -5.97 -15.72
CA SER A 317 -11.02 -5.36 -16.63
C SER A 317 -11.92 -6.38 -17.33
N ILE A 318 -11.43 -7.59 -17.63
CA ILE A 318 -12.24 -8.66 -18.25
C ILE A 318 -13.42 -9.07 -17.36
N GLY A 319 -13.20 -9.10 -16.04
CA GLY A 319 -14.26 -9.38 -15.08
C GLY A 319 -15.40 -8.36 -15.14
N LEU A 320 -15.08 -7.07 -15.31
CA LEU A 320 -16.06 -5.98 -15.44
C LEU A 320 -16.79 -6.01 -16.78
N ALA A 321 -16.10 -6.30 -17.88
CA ALA A 321 -16.69 -6.40 -19.21
C ALA A 321 -17.75 -7.53 -19.30
N ARG A 322 -17.50 -8.68 -18.65
CA ARG A 322 -18.47 -9.80 -18.61
C ARG A 322 -19.75 -9.45 -17.86
N VAL A 323 -19.68 -8.64 -16.82
CA VAL A 323 -20.88 -8.21 -16.07
C VAL A 323 -21.70 -7.21 -16.89
N ARG A 324 -21.05 -6.27 -17.57
CA ARG A 324 -21.68 -5.24 -18.40
C ARG A 324 -22.42 -5.86 -19.60
N ASN A 325 -21.80 -6.78 -20.31
CA ASN A 325 -22.42 -7.47 -21.44
C ASN A 325 -23.63 -8.33 -21.06
N ARG A 326 -23.73 -8.83 -19.80
CA ARG A 326 -24.92 -9.53 -19.34
C ARG A 326 -26.11 -8.62 -19.09
N LEU A 327 -25.90 -7.37 -18.73
CA LEU A 327 -26.97 -6.40 -18.51
C LEU A 327 -27.53 -5.83 -19.83
N GLU A 328 -26.69 -5.75 -20.88
CA GLU A 328 -27.11 -5.29 -22.22
C GLU A 328 -28.02 -6.32 -22.96
N TRP A 329 -28.04 -7.59 -22.51
CA TRP A 329 -28.91 -8.62 -23.08
C TRP A 329 -30.36 -8.58 -22.53
N PHE A 330 -30.61 -7.73 -21.54
CA PHE A 330 -31.93 -7.54 -20.90
C PHE A 330 -32.55 -6.15 -21.16
N GLN A 331 -31.95 -5.34 -22.04
CA GLN A 331 -32.51 -4.12 -22.59
C GLN A 331 -32.93 -4.34 -24.05
#